data_6c6d5be10005f68f78ec4568c7b285f4
#
_entry.id   6c6d5be10005f68f78ec4568c7b285f4
#
_cell.length_a   1.000
_cell.length_b   1.000
_cell.length_c   1.000
_cell.angle_alpha   90.00
_cell.angle_beta   90.00
_cell.angle_gamma   90.00
#
_symmetry.space_group_name_H-M   'P 1'
#
loop_
_entity.id
_entity.type
_entity.pdbx_description
1 polymer ?
#
loop_
_entity_poly.entity_id
_entity_poly.type
_entity_poly.pdbx_seq_one_letter_code
_entity_poly.pdbx_strand_id
1 'polypeptide(L)'
;MSKDKYTQPEFSLSLLHPRNWGVWLGFGLLAIIVNILPYRLLLSLGRSLGKLGMRYGKKRVHIAKRNLELAFPEKTPEEVQHIVEENFKNTGMALIETGITWFWPTWRFKTLIVEKDIHALKEKGAEGKGVLLCCVHALNLEITARAFAVLGVAGYGAFRPHNNPAYNFIQYWGRTHNGNKLIDRKNVKKMIRVLRSGERLFYLPDHDYGRNKSVFVPFFAIDDACTTTGTSILA
;
A
#
# COMPACT_ATOMS: atom_id res chain seq x y z
N MET A 1 17.28 10.23 -24.22
CA MET A 1 16.27 9.22 -23.91
C MET A 1 16.71 8.45 -22.68
N SER A 2 16.13 8.75 -21.50
CA SER A 2 16.37 7.94 -20.30
C SER A 2 15.72 6.58 -20.53
N LYS A 3 16.52 5.53 -20.69
CA LYS A 3 16.03 4.15 -20.74
C LYS A 3 15.24 3.91 -19.44
N ASP A 4 13.98 3.50 -19.55
CA ASP A 4 13.22 2.97 -18.41
C ASP A 4 14.04 1.81 -17.82
N LYS A 5 14.79 2.08 -16.73
CA LYS A 5 15.68 1.09 -16.10
C LYS A 5 14.91 -0.01 -15.37
N TYR A 6 13.58 0.13 -15.25
CA TYR A 6 12.76 -0.86 -14.60
C TYR A 6 12.10 -1.76 -15.64
N THR A 7 12.56 -3.00 -15.68
CA THR A 7 11.91 -4.08 -16.41
C THR A 7 10.91 -4.75 -15.49
N GLN A 8 9.71 -5.04 -16.00
CA GLN A 8 8.70 -5.80 -15.24
C GLN A 8 9.29 -7.14 -14.85
N PRO A 9 9.13 -7.58 -13.59
CA PRO A 9 9.66 -8.88 -13.18
C PRO A 9 8.87 -9.99 -13.87
N GLU A 10 9.59 -10.82 -14.62
CA GLU A 10 9.08 -12.03 -15.24
C GLU A 10 9.49 -13.25 -14.44
N PHE A 11 8.69 -14.32 -14.53
CA PHE A 11 9.07 -15.58 -13.91
C PHE A 11 10.27 -16.17 -14.64
N SER A 12 11.27 -16.60 -13.88
CA SER A 12 12.43 -17.34 -14.38
C SER A 12 12.84 -18.42 -13.38
N LEU A 13 13.47 -19.49 -13.86
CA LEU A 13 13.92 -20.58 -12.99
C LEU A 13 14.91 -20.13 -11.91
N SER A 14 15.62 -19.03 -12.14
CA SER A 14 16.52 -18.43 -11.14
C SER A 14 15.78 -17.96 -9.88
N LEU A 15 14.48 -17.67 -9.95
CA LEU A 15 13.65 -17.32 -8.80
C LEU A 15 13.44 -18.50 -7.85
N LEU A 16 13.60 -19.75 -8.33
CA LEU A 16 13.48 -20.98 -7.53
C LEU A 16 14.78 -21.37 -6.82
N HIS A 17 15.85 -20.58 -6.98
CA HIS A 17 17.12 -20.83 -6.31
C HIS A 17 16.91 -20.92 -4.77
N PRO A 18 17.59 -21.83 -4.05
CA PRO A 18 17.42 -22.06 -2.60
C PRO A 18 17.44 -20.80 -1.73
N ARG A 19 18.22 -19.79 -2.09
CA ARG A 19 18.24 -18.49 -1.40
C ARG A 19 16.87 -17.79 -1.32
N ASN A 20 15.94 -18.16 -2.21
CA ASN A 20 14.60 -17.56 -2.29
C ASN A 20 13.52 -18.45 -1.64
N TRP A 21 13.85 -19.64 -1.17
CA TRP A 21 12.86 -20.59 -0.63
C TRP A 21 12.08 -20.01 0.55
N GLY A 22 12.74 -19.28 1.44
CA GLY A 22 12.05 -18.62 2.54
C GLY A 22 10.94 -17.68 2.09
N VAL A 23 11.12 -16.99 0.95
CA VAL A 23 10.10 -16.12 0.36
C VAL A 23 8.93 -16.96 -0.18
N TRP A 24 9.22 -18.00 -0.97
CA TRP A 24 8.22 -18.90 -1.54
C TRP A 24 7.41 -19.62 -0.46
N LEU A 25 8.09 -20.17 0.55
CA LEU A 25 7.43 -20.84 1.69
C LEU A 25 6.57 -19.86 2.48
N GLY A 26 7.05 -18.65 2.76
CA GLY A 26 6.30 -17.64 3.49
C GLY A 26 5.02 -17.21 2.75
N PHE A 27 5.11 -16.89 1.46
CA PHE A 27 3.91 -16.54 0.68
C PHE A 27 3.03 -17.74 0.37
N GLY A 28 3.59 -18.94 0.17
CA GLY A 28 2.84 -20.18 0.04
C GLY A 28 2.02 -20.50 1.29
N LEU A 29 2.63 -20.40 2.47
CA LEU A 29 1.94 -20.56 3.74
C LEU A 29 0.85 -19.50 3.94
N LEU A 30 1.15 -18.24 3.64
CA LEU A 30 0.15 -17.16 3.68
C LEU A 30 -1.03 -17.46 2.75
N ALA A 31 -0.76 -17.90 1.51
CA ALA A 31 -1.80 -18.28 0.55
C ALA A 31 -2.67 -19.42 1.07
N ILE A 32 -2.08 -20.45 1.68
CA ILE A 32 -2.81 -21.57 2.30
C ILE A 32 -3.69 -21.06 3.43
N ILE A 33 -3.11 -20.31 4.36
CA ILE A 33 -3.82 -19.78 5.55
C ILE A 33 -5.03 -18.95 5.12
N VAL A 34 -4.85 -17.99 4.21
CA VAL A 34 -5.96 -17.08 3.83
C VAL A 34 -7.07 -17.80 3.03
N ASN A 35 -6.75 -18.89 2.34
CA ASN A 35 -7.76 -19.63 1.60
C ASN A 35 -8.51 -20.67 2.44
N ILE A 36 -7.88 -21.24 3.47
CA ILE A 36 -8.48 -22.30 4.31
C ILE A 36 -9.27 -21.70 5.48
N LEU A 37 -8.71 -20.67 6.16
CA LEU A 37 -9.34 -20.18 7.38
C LEU A 37 -10.56 -19.28 7.08
N PRO A 38 -11.62 -19.38 7.90
CA PRO A 38 -12.73 -18.42 7.89
C PRO A 38 -12.23 -16.99 8.19
N TYR A 39 -12.89 -15.99 7.59
CA TYR A 39 -12.49 -14.59 7.72
C TYR A 39 -12.35 -14.12 9.18
N ARG A 40 -13.24 -14.54 10.07
CA ARG A 40 -13.16 -14.20 11.51
C ARG A 40 -11.87 -14.69 12.17
N LEU A 41 -11.42 -15.90 11.81
CA LEU A 41 -10.16 -16.45 12.32
C LEU A 41 -8.94 -15.72 11.72
N LEU A 42 -9.01 -15.34 10.46
CA LEU A 42 -7.99 -14.51 9.82
C LEU A 42 -7.81 -13.16 10.52
N LEU A 43 -8.91 -12.49 10.89
CA LEU A 43 -8.86 -11.25 11.67
C LEU A 43 -8.21 -11.47 13.05
N SER A 44 -8.59 -12.53 13.74
CA SER A 44 -8.00 -12.86 15.05
C SER A 44 -6.51 -13.16 14.95
N LEU A 45 -6.12 -13.94 13.93
CA LEU A 45 -4.71 -14.24 13.65
C LEU A 45 -3.90 -12.95 13.37
N GLY A 46 -4.43 -12.08 12.50
CA GLY A 46 -3.78 -10.80 12.17
C GLY A 46 -3.59 -9.94 13.42
N ARG A 47 -4.63 -9.77 14.24
CA ARG A 47 -4.53 -9.02 15.51
C ARG A 47 -3.50 -9.63 16.47
N SER A 48 -3.42 -10.95 16.54
CA SER A 48 -2.44 -11.67 17.37
C SER A 48 -1.01 -11.46 16.88
N LEU A 49 -0.79 -11.51 15.54
CA LEU A 49 0.50 -11.18 14.93
C LEU A 49 0.90 -9.73 15.21
N GLY A 50 -0.05 -8.80 15.16
CA GLY A 50 0.18 -7.40 15.52
C GLY A 50 0.63 -7.21 16.96
N LYS A 51 -0.04 -7.87 17.93
CA LYS A 51 0.38 -7.87 19.34
C LYS A 51 1.78 -8.44 19.53
N LEU A 52 2.10 -9.53 18.82
CA LEU A 52 3.43 -10.13 18.84
C LEU A 52 4.47 -9.16 18.27
N GLY A 53 4.16 -8.50 17.13
CA GLY A 53 4.98 -7.46 16.52
C GLY A 53 5.24 -6.29 17.48
N MET A 54 4.25 -5.87 18.25
CA MET A 54 4.40 -4.83 19.28
C MET A 54 5.36 -5.28 20.39
N ARG A 55 5.24 -6.53 20.85
CA ARG A 55 6.10 -7.07 21.93
C ARG A 55 7.59 -7.05 21.55
N TYR A 56 7.92 -7.41 20.32
CA TYR A 56 9.30 -7.49 19.84
C TYR A 56 9.79 -6.21 19.16
N GLY A 57 8.88 -5.39 18.64
CA GLY A 57 9.17 -4.17 17.89
C GLY A 57 9.32 -2.91 18.72
N LYS A 58 9.95 -2.95 19.91
CA LYS A 58 10.03 -1.83 20.88
C LYS A 58 10.43 -0.50 20.25
N LYS A 59 11.40 -0.50 19.31
CA LYS A 59 11.83 0.71 18.61
C LYS A 59 10.69 1.31 17.77
N ARG A 60 9.89 0.48 17.12
CA ARG A 60 8.74 0.93 16.30
C ARG A 60 7.61 1.45 17.18
N VAL A 61 7.36 0.81 18.31
CA VAL A 61 6.41 1.28 19.34
C VAL A 61 6.80 2.68 19.82
N HIS A 62 8.08 2.87 20.18
CA HIS A 62 8.58 4.17 20.62
C HIS A 62 8.39 5.26 19.55
N ILE A 63 8.72 4.97 18.29
CA ILE A 63 8.53 5.91 17.18
C ILE A 63 7.05 6.25 16.99
N ALA A 64 6.16 5.25 17.00
CA ALA A 64 4.73 5.47 16.85
C ALA A 64 4.16 6.33 17.99
N LYS A 65 4.55 6.03 19.24
CA LYS A 65 4.18 6.81 20.41
C LYS A 65 4.63 8.26 20.28
N ARG A 66 5.90 8.48 19.94
CA ARG A 66 6.46 9.83 19.79
C ARG A 66 5.78 10.64 18.69
N ASN A 67 5.48 10.01 17.57
CA ASN A 67 4.75 10.67 16.48
C ASN A 67 3.34 11.10 16.90
N LEU A 68 2.64 10.27 17.67
CA LEU A 68 1.32 10.61 18.19
C LEU A 68 1.37 11.73 19.22
N GLU A 69 2.33 11.71 20.14
CA GLU A 69 2.53 12.78 21.13
C GLU A 69 2.82 14.14 20.46
N LEU A 70 3.53 14.15 19.33
CA LEU A 70 3.81 15.36 18.58
C LEU A 70 2.59 15.84 17.79
N ALA A 71 1.86 14.91 17.17
CA ALA A 71 0.72 15.25 16.32
C ALA A 71 -0.54 15.60 17.11
N PHE A 72 -0.69 15.07 18.32
CA PHE A 72 -1.87 15.19 19.18
C PHE A 72 -1.47 15.46 20.64
N PRO A 73 -0.88 16.63 20.93
CA PRO A 73 -0.38 16.96 22.26
C PRO A 73 -1.49 17.04 23.33
N GLU A 74 -2.75 17.16 22.91
CA GLU A 74 -3.92 17.17 23.77
C GLU A 74 -4.33 15.80 24.30
N LYS A 75 -3.78 14.70 23.75
CA LYS A 75 -4.14 13.34 24.16
C LYS A 75 -3.40 12.89 25.42
N THR A 76 -4.11 12.19 26.27
CA THR A 76 -3.50 11.58 27.46
C THR A 76 -2.53 10.44 27.07
N PRO A 77 -1.58 10.10 27.94
CA PRO A 77 -0.68 8.96 27.72
C PRO A 77 -1.42 7.64 27.46
N GLU A 78 -2.57 7.44 28.11
CA GLU A 78 -3.41 6.25 27.99
C GLU A 78 -4.08 6.19 26.60
N GLU A 79 -4.58 7.33 26.10
CA GLU A 79 -5.16 7.44 24.75
C GLU A 79 -4.10 7.17 23.69
N VAL A 80 -2.92 7.76 23.82
CA VAL A 80 -1.78 7.52 22.94
C VAL A 80 -1.40 6.05 22.93
N GLN A 81 -1.29 5.41 24.11
CA GLN A 81 -0.98 3.99 24.22
C GLN A 81 -2.05 3.13 23.53
N HIS A 82 -3.32 3.44 23.74
CA HIS A 82 -4.43 2.73 23.09
C HIS A 82 -4.36 2.81 21.55
N ILE A 83 -4.09 3.99 20.99
CA ILE A 83 -3.96 4.20 19.55
C ILE A 83 -2.77 3.38 19.01
N VAL A 84 -1.63 3.37 19.72
CA VAL A 84 -0.47 2.55 19.32
C VAL A 84 -0.83 1.08 19.30
N GLU A 85 -1.53 0.58 20.32
CA GLU A 85 -1.94 -0.84 20.38
C GLU A 85 -2.86 -1.22 19.23
N GLU A 86 -3.87 -0.41 18.93
CA GLU A 86 -4.77 -0.67 17.80
C GLU A 86 -4.05 -0.56 16.46
N ASN A 87 -3.11 0.39 16.31
CA ASN A 87 -2.28 0.49 15.11
C ASN A 87 -1.46 -0.79 14.88
N PHE A 88 -0.82 -1.34 15.91
CA PHE A 88 -0.07 -2.59 15.77
C PHE A 88 -0.96 -3.79 15.46
N LYS A 89 -2.14 -3.91 16.10
CA LYS A 89 -3.13 -4.94 15.78
C LYS A 89 -3.56 -4.85 14.32
N ASN A 90 -3.83 -3.64 13.84
CA ASN A 90 -4.22 -3.39 12.45
C ASN A 90 -3.06 -3.62 11.47
N THR A 91 -1.80 -3.36 11.87
CA THR A 91 -0.61 -3.71 11.07
C THR A 91 -0.49 -5.21 10.87
N GLY A 92 -0.77 -6.01 11.90
CA GLY A 92 -0.81 -7.47 11.77
C GLY A 92 -1.97 -7.93 10.86
N MET A 93 -3.12 -7.25 10.92
CA MET A 93 -4.23 -7.50 9.98
C MET A 93 -3.85 -7.17 8.54
N ALA A 94 -3.14 -6.06 8.29
CA ALA A 94 -2.69 -5.67 6.96
C ALA A 94 -1.82 -6.74 6.28
N LEU A 95 -1.04 -7.52 7.04
CA LEU A 95 -0.31 -8.66 6.52
C LEU A 95 -1.25 -9.76 6.00
N ILE A 96 -2.29 -10.10 6.77
CA ILE A 96 -3.33 -11.07 6.36
C ILE A 96 -4.12 -10.54 5.17
N GLU A 97 -4.48 -9.27 5.18
CA GLU A 97 -5.20 -8.59 4.10
C GLU A 97 -4.39 -8.57 2.80
N THR A 98 -3.06 -8.44 2.89
CA THR A 98 -2.18 -8.61 1.72
C THR A 98 -2.34 -10.01 1.12
N GLY A 99 -2.35 -11.05 1.95
CA GLY A 99 -2.60 -12.43 1.49
C GLY A 99 -3.98 -12.59 0.86
N ILE A 100 -5.02 -12.06 1.49
CA ILE A 100 -6.39 -12.04 0.94
C ILE A 100 -6.40 -11.35 -0.43
N THR A 101 -5.78 -10.18 -0.50
CA THR A 101 -5.71 -9.37 -1.73
C THR A 101 -5.01 -10.10 -2.86
N TRP A 102 -3.93 -10.80 -2.60
CA TRP A 102 -3.13 -11.42 -3.66
C TRP A 102 -3.60 -12.82 -4.03
N PHE A 103 -4.21 -13.58 -3.10
CA PHE A 103 -4.47 -15.01 -3.28
C PHE A 103 -5.94 -15.42 -3.29
N TRP A 104 -6.89 -14.56 -2.85
CA TRP A 104 -8.29 -14.91 -2.98
C TRP A 104 -8.77 -14.81 -4.42
N PRO A 105 -9.65 -15.70 -4.87
CA PRO A 105 -10.35 -15.53 -6.15
C PRO A 105 -11.27 -14.30 -6.09
N THR A 106 -11.50 -13.67 -7.25
CA THR A 106 -12.24 -12.40 -7.34
C THR A 106 -13.67 -12.51 -6.80
N TRP A 107 -14.34 -13.66 -7.01
CA TRP A 107 -15.69 -13.85 -6.48
C TRP A 107 -15.76 -13.78 -4.96
N ARG A 108 -14.76 -14.36 -4.27
CA ARG A 108 -14.67 -14.30 -2.80
C ARG A 108 -14.26 -12.92 -2.32
N PHE A 109 -13.31 -12.28 -3.02
CA PHE A 109 -12.87 -10.94 -2.69
C PHE A 109 -14.00 -9.90 -2.79
N LYS A 110 -14.89 -10.03 -3.78
CA LYS A 110 -16.06 -9.15 -3.95
C LYS A 110 -16.96 -9.09 -2.73
N THR A 111 -17.02 -10.14 -1.91
CA THR A 111 -17.84 -10.15 -0.67
C THR A 111 -17.35 -9.17 0.40
N LEU A 112 -16.13 -8.67 0.29
CA LEU A 112 -15.57 -7.66 1.20
C LEU A 112 -15.82 -6.22 0.75
N ILE A 113 -16.29 -6.02 -0.49
CA ILE A 113 -16.42 -4.68 -1.07
C ILE A 113 -17.81 -4.13 -0.76
N VAL A 114 -17.83 -2.95 -0.12
CA VAL A 114 -19.03 -2.11 -0.02
C VAL A 114 -18.79 -0.89 -0.90
N GLU A 115 -19.46 -0.83 -2.05
CA GLU A 115 -19.32 0.27 -3.00
C GLU A 115 -20.07 1.51 -2.49
N LYS A 116 -19.34 2.63 -2.37
CA LYS A 116 -19.92 3.96 -2.11
C LYS A 116 -19.19 4.99 -2.97
N ASP A 117 -19.95 5.88 -3.61
CA ASP A 117 -19.48 7.10 -4.29
C ASP A 117 -18.38 6.90 -5.35
N ILE A 118 -18.28 5.71 -5.96
CA ILE A 118 -17.28 5.43 -6.99
C ILE A 118 -17.65 6.02 -8.37
N HIS A 119 -18.88 6.55 -8.52
CA HIS A 119 -19.39 7.08 -9.79
C HIS A 119 -18.48 8.18 -10.34
N ALA A 120 -18.06 9.13 -9.51
CA ALA A 120 -17.18 10.21 -9.93
C ALA A 120 -15.87 9.73 -10.57
N LEU A 121 -15.29 8.62 -10.08
CA LEU A 121 -14.09 8.03 -10.68
C LEU A 121 -14.37 7.34 -12.04
N LYS A 122 -15.54 6.75 -12.20
CA LYS A 122 -15.98 6.15 -13.45
C LYS A 122 -16.25 7.23 -14.51
N GLU A 123 -16.98 8.28 -14.14
CA GLU A 123 -17.31 9.40 -15.02
C GLU A 123 -16.08 10.14 -15.52
N LYS A 124 -15.17 10.55 -14.61
CA LYS A 124 -13.93 11.23 -15.00
C LYS A 124 -13.05 10.41 -15.92
N GLY A 125 -12.98 9.09 -15.73
CA GLY A 125 -12.30 8.20 -16.64
C GLY A 125 -12.96 8.14 -18.02
N ALA A 126 -14.29 8.25 -18.11
CA ALA A 126 -15.02 8.27 -19.37
C ALA A 126 -14.81 9.57 -20.18
N GLU A 127 -14.54 10.70 -19.51
CA GLU A 127 -14.20 11.98 -20.16
C GLU A 127 -12.81 11.97 -20.85
N GLY A 128 -12.03 10.89 -20.73
CA GLY A 128 -10.68 10.80 -21.29
C GLY A 128 -9.64 11.69 -20.59
N LYS A 129 -10.00 12.30 -19.46
CA LYS A 129 -9.09 13.09 -18.63
C LYS A 129 -8.37 12.20 -17.63
N GLY A 130 -7.07 12.42 -17.44
CA GLY A 130 -6.30 11.73 -16.42
C GLY A 130 -6.78 12.10 -15.02
N VAL A 131 -6.75 11.12 -14.11
CA VAL A 131 -7.19 11.32 -12.72
C VAL A 131 -6.03 11.02 -11.77
N LEU A 132 -5.61 12.03 -11.02
CA LEU A 132 -4.66 11.88 -9.93
C LEU A 132 -5.44 11.58 -8.63
N LEU A 133 -5.34 10.35 -8.15
CA LEU A 133 -5.93 9.96 -6.87
C LEU A 133 -4.88 10.13 -5.77
N CYS A 134 -5.04 11.18 -4.96
CA CYS A 134 -4.24 11.38 -3.77
C CYS A 134 -4.72 10.43 -2.66
N CYS A 135 -3.90 9.45 -2.35
CA CYS A 135 -4.16 8.45 -1.33
C CYS A 135 -3.22 8.67 -0.13
N VAL A 136 -3.49 7.97 0.96
CA VAL A 136 -2.59 7.88 2.13
C VAL A 136 -2.08 6.45 2.29
N HIS A 137 -0.94 6.26 2.95
CA HIS A 137 -0.41 4.95 3.28
C HIS A 137 -1.23 4.27 4.40
N ALA A 138 -2.55 4.15 4.19
CA ALA A 138 -3.40 3.42 5.09
C ALA A 138 -3.03 1.93 5.09
N LEU A 139 -3.23 1.26 6.24
CA LEU A 139 -2.87 -0.14 6.42
C LEU A 139 -3.60 -1.08 5.45
N ASN A 140 -4.81 -0.71 5.01
CA ASN A 140 -5.64 -1.46 4.07
C ASN A 140 -5.38 -1.12 2.58
N LEU A 141 -4.25 -0.49 2.26
CA LEU A 141 -3.92 -0.02 0.91
C LEU A 141 -4.02 -1.13 -0.15
N GLU A 142 -3.54 -2.34 0.15
CA GLU A 142 -3.58 -3.46 -0.80
C GLU A 142 -5.03 -3.86 -1.14
N ILE A 143 -5.91 -3.97 -0.13
CA ILE A 143 -7.34 -4.26 -0.34
C ILE A 143 -8.00 -3.16 -1.17
N THR A 144 -7.76 -1.90 -0.84
CA THR A 144 -8.34 -0.75 -1.53
C THR A 144 -7.90 -0.72 -3.00
N ALA A 145 -6.62 -0.92 -3.28
CA ALA A 145 -6.11 -0.96 -4.65
C ALA A 145 -6.75 -2.06 -5.49
N ARG A 146 -6.92 -3.27 -4.93
CA ARG A 146 -7.61 -4.36 -5.62
C ARG A 146 -9.11 -4.07 -5.77
N ALA A 147 -9.75 -3.49 -4.77
CA ALA A 147 -11.17 -3.13 -4.85
C ALA A 147 -11.44 -2.17 -6.02
N PHE A 148 -10.62 -1.15 -6.21
CA PHE A 148 -10.71 -0.27 -7.35
C PHE A 148 -10.62 -1.02 -8.70
N ALA A 149 -9.69 -1.96 -8.83
CA ALA A 149 -9.56 -2.76 -10.04
C ALA A 149 -10.82 -3.63 -10.28
N VAL A 150 -11.32 -4.30 -9.23
CA VAL A 150 -12.52 -5.15 -9.30
C VAL A 150 -13.79 -4.36 -9.62
N LEU A 151 -13.85 -3.09 -9.21
CA LEU A 151 -14.95 -2.16 -9.51
C LEU A 151 -14.82 -1.45 -10.86
N GLY A 152 -13.82 -1.79 -11.67
CA GLY A 152 -13.62 -1.26 -13.02
C GLY A 152 -12.92 0.11 -13.07
N VAL A 153 -12.29 0.54 -11.97
CA VAL A 153 -11.52 1.78 -11.89
C VAL A 153 -10.03 1.52 -11.62
N ALA A 154 -9.50 0.47 -12.25
CA ALA A 154 -8.07 0.17 -12.21
C ALA A 154 -7.21 1.36 -12.63
N GLY A 155 -5.98 1.43 -12.14
CA GLY A 155 -5.07 2.52 -12.44
C GLY A 155 -3.61 2.12 -12.23
N TYR A 156 -2.74 3.10 -12.32
CA TYR A 156 -1.30 2.97 -12.10
C TYR A 156 -0.96 3.32 -10.66
N GLY A 157 -0.20 2.46 -9.97
CA GLY A 157 0.37 2.73 -8.65
C GLY A 157 1.88 3.00 -8.73
N ALA A 158 2.35 4.03 -8.03
CA ALA A 158 3.78 4.22 -7.85
C ALA A 158 4.31 3.20 -6.83
N PHE A 159 5.41 2.49 -7.16
CA PHE A 159 5.97 1.49 -6.27
C PHE A 159 7.49 1.50 -6.25
N ARG A 160 8.06 0.88 -5.24
CA ARG A 160 9.49 0.62 -5.15
C ARG A 160 9.74 -0.87 -5.38
N PRO A 161 10.56 -1.26 -6.38
CA PRO A 161 10.99 -2.64 -6.55
C PRO A 161 11.70 -3.17 -5.30
N HIS A 162 11.44 -4.42 -4.94
CA HIS A 162 12.09 -5.06 -3.81
C HIS A 162 13.46 -5.63 -4.20
N ASN A 163 14.41 -5.62 -3.26
CA ASN A 163 15.78 -6.11 -3.52
C ASN A 163 15.84 -7.63 -3.75
N ASN A 164 15.01 -8.41 -3.06
CA ASN A 164 14.92 -9.85 -3.32
C ASN A 164 14.06 -10.07 -4.58
N PRO A 165 14.58 -10.77 -5.62
CA PRO A 165 13.89 -10.92 -6.90
C PRO A 165 12.60 -11.76 -6.81
N ALA A 166 12.55 -12.80 -5.98
CA ALA A 166 11.34 -13.61 -5.80
C ALA A 166 10.24 -12.80 -5.09
N TYR A 167 10.61 -12.03 -4.04
CA TYR A 167 9.67 -11.13 -3.39
C TYR A 167 9.15 -10.08 -4.37
N ASN A 168 10.03 -9.47 -5.16
CA ASN A 168 9.66 -8.46 -6.15
C ASN A 168 8.69 -9.03 -7.19
N PHE A 169 8.93 -10.27 -7.65
CA PHE A 169 8.04 -10.97 -8.58
C PHE A 169 6.65 -11.20 -7.97
N ILE A 170 6.57 -11.77 -6.76
CA ILE A 170 5.30 -12.07 -6.08
C ILE A 170 4.52 -10.78 -5.79
N GLN A 171 5.20 -9.73 -5.29
CA GLN A 171 4.59 -8.43 -5.03
C GLN A 171 4.06 -7.78 -6.31
N TYR A 172 4.83 -7.82 -7.39
CA TYR A 172 4.40 -7.28 -8.68
C TYR A 172 3.17 -8.02 -9.19
N TRP A 173 3.23 -9.36 -9.22
CA TRP A 173 2.12 -10.20 -9.62
C TRP A 173 0.88 -9.94 -8.76
N GLY A 174 1.02 -9.96 -7.42
CA GLY A 174 -0.08 -9.76 -6.49
C GLY A 174 -0.81 -8.42 -6.68
N ARG A 175 -0.09 -7.38 -7.08
CA ARG A 175 -0.65 -6.05 -7.31
C ARG A 175 -1.22 -5.84 -8.71
N THR A 176 -0.79 -6.62 -9.70
CA THR A 176 -1.14 -6.36 -11.12
C THR A 176 -2.09 -7.37 -11.75
N HIS A 177 -2.17 -8.61 -11.22
CA HIS A 177 -3.00 -9.67 -11.83
C HIS A 177 -4.50 -9.36 -11.87
N ASN A 178 -4.97 -8.35 -11.15
CA ASN A 178 -6.37 -7.89 -11.16
C ASN A 178 -6.62 -6.65 -12.05
N GLY A 179 -5.64 -6.22 -12.85
CA GLY A 179 -5.79 -5.13 -13.81
C GLY A 179 -5.11 -3.82 -13.42
N ASN A 180 -4.65 -3.63 -12.18
CA ASN A 180 -3.80 -2.50 -11.84
C ASN A 180 -2.43 -2.61 -12.52
N LYS A 181 -1.78 -1.47 -12.72
CA LYS A 181 -0.44 -1.36 -13.31
C LYS A 181 0.50 -0.67 -12.33
N LEU A 182 1.81 -0.92 -12.46
CA LEU A 182 2.81 -0.33 -11.57
C LEU A 182 3.82 0.52 -12.35
N ILE A 183 4.25 1.61 -11.70
CA ILE A 183 5.29 2.52 -12.21
C ILE A 183 6.36 2.64 -11.13
N ASP A 184 7.65 2.52 -11.50
CA ASP A 184 8.73 2.85 -10.57
C ASP A 184 8.56 4.29 -10.06
N ARG A 185 8.55 4.47 -8.73
CA ARG A 185 8.36 5.77 -8.07
C ARG A 185 9.35 6.85 -8.53
N LYS A 186 10.48 6.47 -9.12
CA LYS A 186 11.47 7.39 -9.68
C LYS A 186 11.13 7.86 -11.10
N ASN A 187 10.16 7.23 -11.78
CA ASN A 187 9.81 7.55 -13.15
C ASN A 187 8.65 8.56 -13.25
N VAL A 188 8.90 9.78 -12.77
CA VAL A 188 7.94 10.90 -12.82
C VAL A 188 7.47 11.19 -14.26
N LYS A 189 8.37 11.10 -15.25
CA LYS A 189 8.01 11.32 -16.67
C LYS A 189 6.93 10.33 -17.14
N LYS A 190 6.99 9.07 -16.70
CA LYS A 190 5.96 8.08 -17.01
C LYS A 190 4.64 8.37 -16.30
N MET A 191 4.69 8.84 -15.05
CA MET A 191 3.50 9.25 -14.30
C MET A 191 2.76 10.38 -15.01
N ILE A 192 3.47 11.43 -15.44
CA ILE A 192 2.89 12.54 -16.21
C ILE A 192 2.29 12.03 -17.54
N ARG A 193 2.99 11.12 -18.24
CA ARG A 193 2.49 10.55 -19.50
C ARG A 193 1.21 9.76 -19.29
N VAL A 194 1.11 8.98 -18.21
CA VAL A 194 -0.08 8.22 -17.83
C VAL A 194 -1.28 9.15 -17.59
N LEU A 195 -1.09 10.23 -16.84
CA LEU A 195 -2.13 11.23 -16.61
C LEU A 195 -2.55 11.90 -17.93
N ARG A 196 -1.60 12.31 -18.78
CA ARG A 196 -1.90 12.90 -20.09
C ARG A 196 -2.60 11.96 -21.06
N SER A 197 -2.48 10.65 -20.88
CA SER A 197 -3.21 9.65 -21.68
C SER A 197 -4.61 9.31 -21.14
N GLY A 198 -5.14 10.05 -20.18
CA GLY A 198 -6.48 9.84 -19.64
C GLY A 198 -6.58 8.71 -18.58
N GLU A 199 -5.44 8.18 -18.15
CA GLU A 199 -5.40 7.08 -17.19
C GLU A 199 -5.44 7.58 -15.75
N ARG A 200 -5.66 6.67 -14.80
CA ARG A 200 -5.68 6.93 -13.35
C ARG A 200 -4.32 6.67 -12.75
N LEU A 201 -3.84 7.57 -11.89
CA LEU A 201 -2.61 7.42 -11.11
C LEU A 201 -2.92 7.51 -9.62
N PHE A 202 -2.65 6.43 -8.89
CA PHE A 202 -2.66 6.40 -7.43
C PHE A 202 -1.33 6.95 -6.91
N TYR A 203 -1.39 8.04 -6.18
CA TYR A 203 -0.23 8.73 -5.65
C TYR A 203 -0.38 8.96 -4.15
N LEU A 204 0.68 8.67 -3.40
CA LEU A 204 0.70 8.74 -1.94
C LEU A 204 1.73 9.78 -1.50
N PRO A 205 1.31 11.03 -1.23
CA PRO A 205 2.20 12.16 -0.90
C PRO A 205 2.56 12.27 0.59
N ASP A 206 2.05 11.40 1.43
CA ASP A 206 2.06 11.49 2.90
C ASP A 206 3.35 11.02 3.58
N HIS A 207 4.41 10.70 2.82
CA HIS A 207 5.73 10.40 3.37
C HIS A 207 6.64 11.62 3.35
N ASP A 208 7.39 11.80 4.43
CA ASP A 208 8.52 12.72 4.47
C ASP A 208 9.71 12.13 3.69
N TYR A 209 10.13 12.83 2.65
CA TYR A 209 11.30 12.49 1.82
C TYR A 209 12.52 13.36 2.13
N GLY A 210 12.49 14.11 3.24
CA GLY A 210 13.52 15.03 3.66
C GLY A 210 13.33 16.45 3.09
N ARG A 211 14.14 17.39 3.56
CA ARG A 211 13.96 18.83 3.30
C ARG A 211 14.14 19.23 1.84
N ASN A 212 14.89 18.46 1.06
CA ASN A 212 15.12 18.75 -0.35
C ASN A 212 13.87 18.50 -1.19
N LYS A 213 13.41 19.49 -1.96
CA LYS A 213 12.20 19.42 -2.80
C LYS A 213 10.92 19.21 -2.01
N SER A 214 10.84 19.83 -0.86
CA SER A 214 9.68 19.82 0.02
C SER A 214 9.22 21.24 0.33
N VAL A 215 7.96 21.34 0.69
CA VAL A 215 7.35 22.52 1.33
C VAL A 215 7.02 22.15 2.78
N PHE A 216 6.93 23.16 3.62
CA PHE A 216 6.57 22.99 5.01
C PHE A 216 5.15 23.53 5.20
N VAL A 217 4.27 22.69 5.67
CA VAL A 217 2.84 22.98 5.84
C VAL A 217 2.34 22.41 7.16
N PRO A 218 1.29 22.98 7.76
CA PRO A 218 0.69 22.42 8.97
C PRO A 218 0.18 20.98 8.75
N PHE A 219 0.46 20.11 9.72
CA PHE A 219 -0.05 18.73 9.76
C PHE A 219 -0.38 18.35 11.20
N PHE A 220 -1.67 18.29 11.54
CA PHE A 220 -2.16 18.23 12.91
C PHE A 220 -1.57 19.37 13.77
N ALA A 221 -0.98 19.09 14.92
CA ALA A 221 -0.35 20.10 15.80
C ALA A 221 1.09 20.45 15.40
N ILE A 222 1.57 20.01 14.25
CA ILE A 222 2.92 20.34 13.74
C ILE A 222 2.77 21.43 12.68
N ASP A 223 3.26 22.64 12.95
CA ASP A 223 3.09 23.81 12.07
C ASP A 223 3.92 23.71 10.78
N ASP A 224 5.05 23.00 10.80
CA ASP A 224 6.05 22.95 9.74
C ASP A 224 6.37 21.50 9.29
N ALA A 225 5.36 20.68 9.05
CA ALA A 225 5.56 19.32 8.57
C ALA A 225 6.11 19.32 7.13
N CYS A 226 7.15 18.51 6.92
CA CYS A 226 7.81 18.37 5.64
C CYS A 226 6.93 17.59 4.65
N THR A 227 6.47 18.26 3.59
CA THR A 227 5.55 17.70 2.59
C THR A 227 6.18 17.75 1.20
N THR A 228 6.09 16.66 0.45
CA THR A 228 6.67 16.57 -0.91
C THR A 228 5.99 17.51 -1.91
N THR A 229 6.78 18.17 -2.77
CA THR A 229 6.26 18.97 -3.90
C THR A 229 5.79 18.11 -5.07
N GLY A 230 5.91 16.78 -4.98
CA GLY A 230 5.55 15.86 -6.07
C GLY A 230 4.08 15.95 -6.49
N THR A 231 3.18 16.26 -5.56
CA THR A 231 1.75 16.44 -5.86
C THR A 231 1.52 17.60 -6.82
N SER A 232 2.13 18.77 -6.56
CA SER A 232 2.02 19.96 -7.43
C SER A 232 2.62 19.77 -8.82
N ILE A 233 3.62 18.86 -8.95
CA ILE A 233 4.23 18.55 -10.25
C ILE A 233 3.32 17.62 -11.08
N LEU A 234 2.53 16.79 -10.43
CA LEU A 234 1.67 15.80 -11.08
C LEU A 234 0.26 16.33 -11.37
N ALA A 235 -0.22 17.30 -10.59
CA ALA A 235 -1.48 17.99 -10.80
C ALA A 235 -1.37 19.03 -11.93
#